data_8146f5923a33eb7d75a3c79306cce1d7
#
_entry.id   8146f5923a33eb7d75a3c79306cce1d7
#
_cell.length_a   1.000
_cell.length_b   1.000
_cell.length_c   1.000
_cell.angle_alpha   90.00
_cell.angle_beta   90.00
_cell.angle_gamma   90.00
#
_symmetry.space_group_name_H-M   'P 1'
#
loop_
_entity.id
_entity.type
_entity.pdbx_description
1 polymer ?
#
loop_
_entity_poly.entity_id
_entity_poly.type
_entity_poly.pdbx_seq_one_letter_code
_entity_poly.pdbx_strand_id
1 'polypeptide(L)'
;MLAQDQDIIASNLAAVEEHFHSEAANDIERALELYTDDIVWEAPARNLVFRGKKDVADNYRKLFASIREVEFRNLQRFATEDRVVDDSIVTFELTRDGFLPLQVGQKVEMRLAHIFEMRGGKISKEIAFEMWRPV
;
A
#
# COMPACT_ATOMS: atom_id res chain seq x y z
N MET A 1 -12.09 2.11 -26.19
CA MET A 1 -10.90 2.63 -25.48
C MET A 1 -9.80 2.88 -26.50
N LEU A 2 -9.20 4.05 -26.47
CA LEU A 2 -8.09 4.40 -27.37
C LEU A 2 -6.81 3.69 -26.92
N ALA A 3 -5.86 3.45 -27.86
CA ALA A 3 -4.57 2.84 -27.55
C ALA A 3 -3.81 3.62 -26.45
N GLN A 4 -3.91 4.96 -26.43
CA GLN A 4 -3.31 5.81 -25.40
C GLN A 4 -3.87 5.52 -24.01
N ASP A 5 -5.17 5.25 -23.89
CA ASP A 5 -5.80 4.92 -22.60
C ASP A 5 -5.31 3.57 -22.11
N GLN A 6 -5.12 2.60 -23.00
CA GLN A 6 -4.55 1.29 -22.67
C GLN A 6 -3.09 1.41 -22.18
N ASP A 7 -2.30 2.29 -22.81
CA ASP A 7 -0.91 2.55 -22.38
C ASP A 7 -0.86 3.21 -21.01
N ILE A 8 -1.77 4.16 -20.73
CA ILE A 8 -1.89 4.80 -19.43
C ILE A 8 -2.29 3.76 -18.36
N ILE A 9 -3.27 2.91 -18.65
CA ILE A 9 -3.70 1.85 -17.75
C ILE A 9 -2.55 0.89 -17.44
N ALA A 10 -1.81 0.45 -18.47
CA ALA A 10 -0.65 -0.42 -18.29
C ALA A 10 0.44 0.25 -17.46
N SER A 11 0.69 1.53 -17.67
CA SER A 11 1.65 2.33 -16.90
C SER A 11 1.23 2.44 -15.43
N ASN A 12 -0.06 2.67 -15.17
CA ASN A 12 -0.59 2.74 -13.81
C ASN A 12 -0.44 1.39 -13.08
N LEU A 13 -0.76 0.29 -13.75
CA LEU A 13 -0.57 -1.05 -13.19
C LEU A 13 0.90 -1.32 -12.88
N ALA A 14 1.81 -0.95 -13.78
CA ALA A 14 3.24 -1.13 -13.58
C ALA A 14 3.77 -0.30 -12.39
N ALA A 15 3.30 0.93 -12.22
CA ALA A 15 3.70 1.79 -11.10
C ALA A 15 3.27 1.18 -9.76
N VAL A 16 2.05 0.67 -9.66
CA VAL A 16 1.56 0.03 -8.43
C VAL A 16 2.28 -1.28 -8.16
N GLU A 17 2.55 -2.09 -9.18
CA GLU A 17 3.35 -3.32 -9.05
C GLU A 17 4.74 -3.01 -8.50
N GLU A 18 5.42 -2.03 -9.05
CA GLU A 18 6.74 -1.61 -8.59
C GLU A 18 6.69 -1.07 -7.15
N HIS A 19 5.63 -0.35 -6.79
CA HIS A 19 5.44 0.16 -5.44
C HIS A 19 5.34 -0.99 -4.43
N PHE A 20 4.51 -2.00 -4.68
CA PHE A 20 4.41 -3.18 -3.82
C PHE A 20 5.71 -3.97 -3.75
N HIS A 21 6.39 -4.10 -4.88
CA HIS A 21 7.69 -4.78 -4.94
C HIS A 21 8.73 -4.07 -4.07
N SER A 22 8.76 -2.74 -4.13
CA SER A 22 9.67 -1.92 -3.31
C SER A 22 9.36 -2.03 -1.82
N GLU A 23 8.07 -2.07 -1.46
CA GLU A 23 7.64 -2.29 -0.07
C GLU A 23 8.08 -3.67 0.43
N ALA A 24 7.86 -4.71 -0.35
CA ALA A 24 8.26 -6.08 0.02
C ALA A 24 9.78 -6.20 0.19
N ALA A 25 10.56 -5.43 -0.55
CA ALA A 25 12.01 -5.36 -0.42
C ALA A 25 12.48 -4.40 0.69
N ASN A 26 11.54 -3.74 1.38
CA ASN A 26 11.81 -2.69 2.38
C ASN A 26 12.61 -1.52 1.79
N ASP A 27 12.42 -1.23 0.51
CA ASP A 27 13.05 -0.11 -0.18
C ASP A 27 12.10 1.09 -0.18
N ILE A 28 12.08 1.80 0.94
CA ILE A 28 11.15 2.93 1.16
C ILE A 28 11.45 4.07 0.19
N GLU A 29 12.71 4.35 -0.11
CA GLU A 29 13.08 5.44 -1.02
C GLU A 29 12.53 5.18 -2.43
N ARG A 30 12.66 3.96 -2.92
CA ARG A 30 12.10 3.57 -4.21
C ARG A 30 10.57 3.65 -4.21
N ALA A 31 9.94 3.18 -3.16
CA ALA A 31 8.49 3.28 -3.01
C ALA A 31 8.01 4.74 -3.06
N LEU A 32 8.75 5.66 -2.43
CA LEU A 32 8.43 7.09 -2.42
C LEU A 32 8.61 7.77 -3.79
N GLU A 33 9.52 7.29 -4.62
CA GLU A 33 9.68 7.83 -5.98
C GLU A 33 8.45 7.64 -6.85
N LEU A 34 7.62 6.64 -6.52
CA LEU A 34 6.39 6.33 -7.25
C LEU A 34 5.21 7.17 -6.79
N TYR A 35 5.38 7.97 -5.75
CA TYR A 35 4.39 8.92 -5.25
C TYR A 35 4.59 10.32 -5.82
N THR A 36 3.48 11.05 -5.96
CA THR A 36 3.55 12.50 -6.18
C THR A 36 4.01 13.19 -4.88
N ASP A 37 4.52 14.43 -4.98
CA ASP A 37 4.98 15.17 -3.81
C ASP A 37 3.85 15.46 -2.81
N ASP A 38 2.64 15.61 -3.31
CA ASP A 38 1.43 15.88 -2.51
C ASP A 38 0.64 14.61 -2.15
N ILE A 39 1.28 13.46 -2.14
CA ILE A 39 0.66 12.18 -1.79
C ILE A 39 -0.18 12.28 -0.51
N VAL A 40 -1.35 11.65 -0.53
CA VAL A 40 -2.18 11.44 0.66
C VAL A 40 -2.35 9.93 0.86
N TRP A 41 -2.06 9.46 2.04
CA TRP A 41 -2.22 8.07 2.42
C TRP A 41 -3.25 7.95 3.54
N GLU A 42 -4.22 7.05 3.38
CA GLU A 42 -5.29 6.85 4.35
C GLU A 42 -5.43 5.39 4.75
N ALA A 43 -5.69 5.14 6.02
CA ALA A 43 -6.17 3.86 6.53
C ALA A 43 -7.44 4.09 7.36
N PRO A 44 -8.63 4.04 6.74
CA PRO A 44 -9.88 4.37 7.41
C PRO A 44 -10.17 3.52 8.65
N ALA A 45 -9.84 2.24 8.63
CA ALA A 45 -10.08 1.34 9.77
C ALA A 45 -9.34 1.78 11.03
N ARG A 46 -8.22 2.48 10.89
CA ARG A 46 -7.41 3.00 12.00
C ARG A 46 -7.57 4.52 12.18
N ASN A 47 -8.43 5.14 11.39
CA ASN A 47 -8.66 6.60 11.39
C ASN A 47 -7.36 7.39 11.17
N LEU A 48 -6.53 6.95 10.21
CA LEU A 48 -5.24 7.57 9.91
C LEU A 48 -5.26 8.25 8.55
N VAL A 49 -4.68 9.44 8.49
CA VAL A 49 -4.43 10.19 7.26
C VAL A 49 -3.03 10.81 7.38
N PHE A 50 -2.18 10.58 6.38
CA PHE A 50 -0.85 11.18 6.28
C PHE A 50 -0.75 11.93 4.97
N ARG A 51 -0.14 13.11 4.99
CA ARG A 51 -0.01 14.00 3.85
C ARG A 51 1.44 14.33 3.58
N GLY A 52 1.86 14.18 2.32
CA GLY A 52 3.22 14.45 1.86
C GLY A 52 4.16 13.28 2.07
N LYS A 53 5.24 13.25 1.29
CA LYS A 53 6.19 12.15 1.27
C LYS A 53 6.85 11.89 2.63
N LYS A 54 7.16 12.97 3.35
CA LYS A 54 7.84 12.84 4.66
C LYS A 54 6.97 12.08 5.66
N ASP A 55 5.72 12.49 5.84
CA ASP A 55 4.83 11.87 6.82
C ASP A 55 4.45 10.45 6.39
N VAL A 56 4.25 10.22 5.11
CA VAL A 56 3.98 8.88 4.56
C VAL A 56 5.19 7.97 4.79
N ALA A 57 6.41 8.46 4.55
CA ALA A 57 7.63 7.69 4.80
C ALA A 57 7.79 7.32 6.29
N ASP A 58 7.54 8.27 7.19
CA ASP A 58 7.61 8.02 8.62
C ASP A 58 6.60 6.96 9.06
N ASN A 59 5.39 6.99 8.48
CA ASN A 59 4.38 5.95 8.72
C ASN A 59 4.86 4.58 8.24
N TYR A 60 5.43 4.48 7.05
CA TYR A 60 5.96 3.22 6.52
C TYR A 60 7.08 2.67 7.39
N ARG A 61 7.99 3.51 7.86
CA ARG A 61 9.08 3.06 8.74
C ARG A 61 8.54 2.47 10.04
N LYS A 62 7.52 3.11 10.62
CA LYS A 62 6.86 2.58 11.83
C LYS A 62 6.15 1.26 11.54
N LEU A 63 5.44 1.19 10.43
CA LEU A 63 4.74 -0.01 10.01
C LEU A 63 5.71 -1.19 9.85
N PHE A 64 6.76 -1.03 9.05
CA PHE A 64 7.73 -2.10 8.81
C PHE A 64 8.52 -2.48 10.07
N ALA A 65 8.74 -1.54 10.99
CA ALA A 65 9.33 -1.83 12.28
C ALA A 65 8.41 -2.65 13.21
N SER A 66 7.12 -2.67 12.89
CA SER A 66 6.08 -3.32 13.72
C SER A 66 5.71 -4.73 13.27
N ILE A 67 6.25 -5.18 12.13
CA ILE A 67 5.90 -6.46 11.52
C ILE A 67 7.14 -7.20 11.03
N ARG A 68 7.03 -8.52 10.93
CA ARG A 68 8.05 -9.39 10.31
C ARG A 68 7.38 -10.56 9.60
N GLU A 69 8.16 -11.33 8.82
CA GLU A 69 7.69 -12.49 8.07
C GLU A 69 6.49 -12.13 7.19
N VAL A 70 6.60 -11.02 6.48
CA VAL A 70 5.53 -10.46 5.65
C VAL A 70 5.43 -11.24 4.35
N GLU A 71 4.23 -11.75 4.05
CA GLU A 71 3.93 -12.38 2.77
C GLU A 71 2.69 -11.72 2.15
N PHE A 72 2.79 -11.38 0.87
CA PHE A 72 1.70 -10.82 0.08
C PHE A 72 1.18 -11.86 -0.90
N ARG A 73 -0.14 -12.01 -0.95
CA ARG A 73 -0.81 -12.79 -1.97
C ARG A 73 -1.83 -11.92 -2.69
N ASN A 74 -1.52 -11.52 -3.91
CA ASN A 74 -2.44 -10.74 -4.72
C ASN A 74 -3.57 -11.62 -5.24
N LEU A 75 -4.82 -11.20 -5.03
CA LEU A 75 -6.01 -11.90 -5.51
C LEU A 75 -6.47 -11.33 -6.84
N GLN A 76 -6.50 -10.00 -6.97
CA GLN A 76 -6.85 -9.31 -8.21
C GLN A 76 -6.32 -7.89 -8.20
N ARG A 77 -6.06 -7.37 -9.39
CA ARG A 77 -5.66 -5.98 -9.59
C ARG A 77 -6.18 -5.53 -10.95
N PHE A 78 -6.79 -4.37 -11.00
CA PHE A 78 -7.25 -3.79 -12.25
C PHE A 78 -7.15 -2.26 -12.17
N ALA A 79 -7.19 -1.62 -13.33
CA ALA A 79 -6.97 -0.19 -13.39
C ALA A 79 -7.86 0.49 -14.43
N THR A 80 -8.06 1.77 -14.22
CA THR A 80 -8.55 2.74 -15.19
C THR A 80 -7.42 3.73 -15.50
N GLU A 81 -7.73 4.78 -16.24
CA GLU A 81 -6.77 5.84 -16.59
C GLU A 81 -6.24 6.59 -15.37
N ASP A 82 -7.02 6.66 -14.30
CA ASP A 82 -6.69 7.44 -13.11
C ASP A 82 -6.85 6.68 -11.79
N ARG A 83 -7.12 5.38 -11.82
CA ARG A 83 -7.31 4.56 -10.61
C ARG A 83 -6.69 3.18 -10.79
N VAL A 84 -6.17 2.66 -9.69
CA VAL A 84 -5.81 1.23 -9.58
C VAL A 84 -6.50 0.68 -8.36
N VAL A 85 -7.12 -0.49 -8.51
CA VAL A 85 -7.71 -1.24 -7.40
C VAL A 85 -6.91 -2.51 -7.22
N ASP A 86 -6.49 -2.78 -6.00
CA ASP A 86 -5.75 -3.99 -5.61
C ASP A 86 -6.46 -4.68 -4.46
N ASP A 87 -6.58 -5.99 -4.54
CA ASP A 87 -7.16 -6.83 -3.51
C ASP A 87 -6.18 -7.95 -3.19
N SER A 88 -5.65 -7.94 -1.97
CA SER A 88 -4.60 -8.85 -1.54
C SER A 88 -4.85 -9.42 -0.15
N ILE A 89 -4.16 -10.50 0.17
CA ILE A 89 -4.05 -11.02 1.52
C ILE A 89 -2.60 -10.83 1.96
N VAL A 90 -2.41 -10.25 3.13
CA VAL A 90 -1.10 -10.06 3.75
C VAL A 90 -1.07 -10.84 5.05
N THR A 91 -0.04 -11.65 5.24
CA THR A 91 0.22 -12.31 6.50
C THR A 91 1.51 -11.79 7.11
N PHE A 92 1.54 -11.65 8.41
CA PHE A 92 2.72 -11.16 9.13
C PHE A 92 2.63 -11.50 10.62
N GLU A 93 3.73 -11.29 11.33
CA GLU A 93 3.79 -11.37 12.78
C GLU A 93 4.06 -9.99 13.37
N LEU A 94 3.35 -9.63 14.43
CA LEU A 94 3.55 -8.36 15.12
C LEU A 94 4.82 -8.40 15.97
N THR A 95 5.67 -7.38 15.82
CA THR A 95 6.91 -7.24 16.59
C THR A 95 6.87 -6.09 17.59
N ARG A 96 5.89 -5.18 17.47
CA ARG A 96 5.72 -4.02 18.36
C ARG A 96 4.24 -3.72 18.57
N ASP A 97 3.94 -3.09 19.69
CA ASP A 97 2.62 -2.51 19.95
C ASP A 97 2.37 -1.27 19.09
N GLY A 98 1.11 -0.91 18.93
CA GLY A 98 0.69 0.35 18.34
C GLY A 98 0.26 0.29 16.88
N PHE A 99 0.54 -0.79 16.16
CA PHE A 99 0.02 -0.97 14.80
C PHE A 99 -1.44 -1.46 14.83
N LEU A 100 -1.66 -2.62 15.44
CA LEU A 100 -2.99 -3.22 15.58
C LEU A 100 -3.30 -3.49 17.05
N PRO A 101 -4.59 -3.56 17.44
CA PRO A 101 -4.97 -3.87 18.83
C PRO A 101 -4.82 -5.37 19.15
N LEU A 102 -3.66 -5.93 18.90
CA LEU A 102 -3.29 -7.32 19.10
C LEU A 102 -1.96 -7.39 19.85
N GLN A 103 -1.65 -8.55 20.39
CA GLN A 103 -0.43 -8.76 21.19
C GLN A 103 0.80 -8.92 20.29
N VAL A 104 1.94 -8.46 20.78
CA VAL A 104 3.25 -8.73 20.18
C VAL A 104 3.48 -10.24 20.09
N GLY A 105 3.99 -10.72 18.97
CA GLY A 105 4.17 -12.12 18.66
C GLY A 105 2.97 -12.78 18.00
N GLN A 106 1.83 -12.09 17.94
CA GLN A 106 0.63 -12.59 17.27
C GLN A 106 0.83 -12.64 15.76
N LYS A 107 0.48 -13.76 15.15
CA LYS A 107 0.37 -13.88 13.69
C LYS A 107 -0.97 -13.33 13.24
N VAL A 108 -0.95 -12.59 12.15
CA VAL A 108 -2.10 -11.86 11.62
C VAL A 108 -2.30 -12.18 10.15
N GLU A 109 -3.55 -12.38 9.76
CA GLU A 109 -3.97 -12.38 8.36
C GLU A 109 -4.80 -11.13 8.13
N MET A 110 -4.41 -10.34 7.13
CA MET A 110 -5.10 -9.10 6.77
C MET A 110 -5.60 -9.19 5.34
N ARG A 111 -6.91 -9.04 5.14
CA ARG A 111 -7.45 -8.72 3.83
C ARG A 111 -7.20 -7.25 3.58
N LEU A 112 -6.42 -6.95 2.58
CA LEU A 112 -5.94 -5.61 2.30
C LEU A 112 -6.36 -5.21 0.89
N ALA A 113 -7.31 -4.29 0.81
CA ALA A 113 -7.72 -3.71 -0.46
C ALA A 113 -7.24 -2.26 -0.54
N HIS A 114 -6.69 -1.89 -1.69
CA HIS A 114 -6.22 -0.52 -1.94
C HIS A 114 -7.00 0.09 -3.08
N ILE A 115 -7.29 1.38 -2.94
CA ILE A 115 -7.64 2.24 -4.07
C ILE A 115 -6.52 3.26 -4.22
N PHE A 116 -5.87 3.27 -5.38
CA PHE A 116 -4.84 4.26 -5.72
C PHE A 116 -5.43 5.26 -6.71
N GLU A 117 -5.22 6.54 -6.44
CA GLU A 117 -5.45 7.60 -7.42
C GLU A 117 -4.13 7.90 -8.12
N MET A 118 -4.17 7.94 -9.45
CA MET A 118 -2.97 8.08 -10.28
C MET A 118 -2.97 9.44 -10.97
N ARG A 119 -1.79 10.05 -11.06
CA ARG A 119 -1.58 11.31 -11.76
C ARG A 119 -0.18 11.36 -12.37
N GLY A 120 -0.11 11.48 -13.69
CA GLY A 120 1.17 11.55 -14.40
C GLY A 120 2.03 10.29 -14.22
N GLY A 121 1.41 9.12 -14.11
CA GLY A 121 2.11 7.83 -13.92
C GLY A 121 2.59 7.59 -12.50
N LYS A 122 2.19 8.43 -11.55
CA LYS A 122 2.53 8.29 -10.13
C LYS A 122 1.29 8.19 -9.27
N ILE A 123 1.46 7.69 -8.06
CA ILE A 123 0.39 7.54 -7.08
C ILE A 123 0.22 8.88 -6.35
N SER A 124 -0.97 9.48 -6.49
CA SER A 124 -1.30 10.75 -5.82
C SER A 124 -2.12 10.54 -4.54
N LYS A 125 -2.77 9.39 -4.41
CA LYS A 125 -3.48 9.01 -3.19
C LYS A 125 -3.50 7.50 -3.07
N GLU A 126 -3.35 7.02 -1.85
CA GLU A 126 -3.45 5.60 -1.52
C GLU A 126 -4.41 5.44 -0.35
N ILE A 127 -5.46 4.66 -0.54
CA ILE A 127 -6.41 4.33 0.52
C ILE A 127 -6.30 2.84 0.79
N ALA A 128 -5.93 2.47 2.02
CA ALA A 128 -5.81 1.09 2.46
C ALA A 128 -7.03 0.70 3.29
N PHE A 129 -7.80 -0.27 2.81
CA PHE A 129 -8.92 -0.86 3.53
C PHE A 129 -8.45 -2.16 4.17
N GLU A 130 -8.37 -2.16 5.48
CA GLU A 130 -7.73 -3.21 6.27
C GLU A 130 -8.78 -3.99 7.07
N MET A 131 -8.82 -5.32 6.88
CA MET A 131 -9.61 -6.22 7.72
C MET A 131 -8.67 -7.30 8.23
N TRP A 132 -8.43 -7.34 9.52
CA TRP A 132 -7.45 -8.24 10.12
C TRP A 132 -8.07 -9.20 11.11
N ARG A 133 -7.41 -10.35 11.26
CA ARG A 133 -7.74 -11.34 12.28
C ARG A 133 -6.46 -12.03 12.76
N PRO A 134 -6.40 -12.44 14.02
CA PRO A 134 -5.33 -13.32 14.47
C PRO A 134 -5.47 -14.71 13.86
N VAL A 135 -4.36 -15.34 13.59
CA VAL A 135 -4.30 -16.71 13.08
C VAL A 135 -3.40 -17.60 13.92
#